data_a7e4f045bc8d6e373c2737c3df3c00de
#
_entry.id   a7e4f045bc8d6e373c2737c3df3c00de
#
_cell.length_a   1.000
_cell.length_b   1.000
_cell.length_c   1.000
_cell.angle_alpha   90.00
_cell.angle_beta   90.00
_cell.angle_gamma   90.00
#
_symmetry.space_group_name_H-M   'P 1'
#
loop_
_entity.id
_entity.type
_entity.pdbx_description
1 polymer ?
#
loop_
_entity_poly.entity_id
_entity_poly.type
_entity_poly.pdbx_seq_one_letter_code
_entity_poly.pdbx_strand_id
1 'polypeptide(L)'
;MKKPVTLYILLLALSIGVLFLLNLFLGSVDIPFRSIWNILWGMDEGESVIWQNIIWKSRVPQALTAMVAGAGLAVSGLQMQTVFRNPLAGPSVSGISSGASLGAAFVVLFSGSIGGIALSRLGFMGEIALTMAAIIGALSIMALIVYVSQKVHGNVTLLIIGVMIGYVANAVIGVLKFFSVEEDIRAYVIWGLGSFARVSGNQMMVFVCIMAVLLPLSFLLIKTLNLLLLGDAYARNLGLNIKRARLQVIACSGVLVAIVTAYCGPISFLGLAVPHLCRGIFRSSDHRILMPASLLAGAALALLCNLIARMPGFEGALPVNSVTALVGAPVVVSVLFKKRRNDMSE
;
A
#
# COMPACT_ATOMS: atom_id res chain seq x y z
N MET A 1 -33.93 -5.32 -1.74
CA MET A 1 -33.31 -6.11 -2.84
C MET A 1 -31.79 -6.16 -2.60
N LYS A 2 -31.25 -7.29 -2.18
CA LYS A 2 -29.78 -7.50 -2.09
C LYS A 2 -29.27 -7.57 -3.52
N LYS A 3 -28.59 -6.50 -3.99
CA LYS A 3 -27.88 -6.58 -5.27
C LYS A 3 -26.88 -7.73 -5.16
N PRO A 4 -26.72 -8.57 -6.19
CA PRO A 4 -25.92 -9.78 -6.08
C PRO A 4 -24.46 -9.37 -5.83
N VAL A 5 -23.95 -9.67 -4.64
CA VAL A 5 -22.54 -9.43 -4.22
C VAL A 5 -21.58 -9.97 -5.29
N THR A 6 -21.94 -11.11 -5.87
CA THR A 6 -21.21 -11.77 -6.95
C THR A 6 -21.04 -10.86 -8.17
N LEU A 7 -22.07 -10.11 -8.58
CA LEU A 7 -21.98 -9.20 -9.72
C LEU A 7 -20.94 -8.09 -9.48
N TYR A 8 -20.93 -7.48 -8.28
CA TYR A 8 -19.93 -6.45 -7.98
C TYR A 8 -18.51 -6.99 -7.93
N ILE A 9 -18.31 -8.21 -7.41
CA ILE A 9 -17.00 -8.87 -7.40
C ILE A 9 -16.54 -9.15 -8.83
N LEU A 10 -17.44 -9.64 -9.70
CA LEU A 10 -17.13 -9.85 -11.12
C LEU A 10 -16.79 -8.54 -11.84
N LEU A 11 -17.54 -7.46 -11.58
CA LEU A 11 -17.26 -6.13 -12.15
C LEU A 11 -15.89 -5.59 -11.70
N LEU A 12 -15.52 -5.79 -10.43
CA LEU A 12 -14.21 -5.43 -9.93
C LEU A 12 -13.11 -6.28 -10.58
N ALA A 13 -13.31 -7.57 -10.74
CA ALA A 13 -12.35 -8.44 -11.43
C ALA A 13 -12.18 -8.04 -12.91
N LEU A 14 -13.28 -7.73 -13.60
CA LEU A 14 -13.25 -7.24 -14.97
C LEU A 14 -12.52 -5.89 -15.06
N SER A 15 -12.79 -4.97 -14.11
CA SER A 15 -12.11 -3.66 -14.08
C SER A 15 -10.60 -3.78 -13.90
N ILE A 16 -10.11 -4.75 -13.10
CA ILE A 16 -8.69 -5.04 -12.98
C ILE A 16 -8.10 -5.47 -14.32
N GLY A 17 -8.76 -6.39 -15.03
CA GLY A 17 -8.32 -6.83 -16.36
C GLY A 17 -8.22 -5.67 -17.36
N VAL A 18 -9.26 -4.85 -17.43
CA VAL A 18 -9.29 -3.67 -18.29
C VAL A 18 -8.20 -2.66 -17.91
N LEU A 19 -8.08 -2.32 -16.63
CA LEU A 19 -7.08 -1.36 -16.16
C LEU A 19 -5.65 -1.89 -16.32
N PHE A 20 -5.44 -3.20 -16.15
CA PHE A 20 -4.15 -3.83 -16.38
C PHE A 20 -3.75 -3.70 -17.86
N LEU A 21 -4.65 -4.04 -18.78
CA LEU A 21 -4.42 -3.87 -20.21
C LEU A 21 -4.18 -2.40 -20.56
N LEU A 22 -4.95 -1.47 -20.04
CA LEU A 22 -4.73 -0.03 -20.26
C LEU A 22 -3.33 0.41 -19.78
N ASN A 23 -2.83 -0.12 -18.66
CA ASN A 23 -1.47 0.15 -18.19
C ASN A 23 -0.38 -0.43 -19.11
N LEU A 24 -0.69 -1.47 -19.89
CA LEU A 24 0.22 -2.01 -20.89
C LEU A 24 0.19 -1.19 -22.18
N PHE A 25 -1.01 -0.73 -22.60
CA PHE A 25 -1.17 0.02 -23.85
C PHE A 25 -0.80 1.49 -23.71
N LEU A 26 -1.17 2.15 -22.61
CA LEU A 26 -0.94 3.58 -22.39
C LEU A 26 0.33 3.80 -21.54
N GLY A 27 1.10 4.81 -21.91
CA GLY A 27 2.33 5.21 -21.20
C GLY A 27 3.02 6.37 -21.89
N SER A 28 4.15 6.83 -21.31
CA SER A 28 4.93 7.97 -21.81
C SER A 28 5.53 7.76 -23.21
N VAL A 29 5.68 6.52 -23.65
CA VAL A 29 6.16 6.17 -24.99
C VAL A 29 5.00 5.58 -25.77
N ASP A 30 4.70 6.17 -26.92
CA ASP A 30 3.67 5.66 -27.82
C ASP A 30 4.18 4.42 -28.56
N ILE A 31 3.57 3.28 -28.31
CA ILE A 31 3.82 2.01 -28.98
C ILE A 31 2.54 1.60 -29.69
N PRO A 32 2.58 1.29 -31.00
CA PRO A 32 1.38 0.86 -31.73
C PRO A 32 0.70 -0.34 -31.07
N PHE A 33 -0.63 -0.33 -31.01
CA PHE A 33 -1.42 -1.41 -30.40
C PHE A 33 -1.07 -2.78 -30.95
N ARG A 34 -0.86 -2.88 -32.27
CA ARG A 34 -0.48 -4.13 -32.95
C ARG A 34 0.86 -4.67 -32.46
N SER A 35 1.84 -3.78 -32.27
CA SER A 35 3.17 -4.18 -31.78
C SER A 35 3.12 -4.67 -30.33
N ILE A 36 2.32 -4.00 -29.46
CA ILE A 36 2.12 -4.47 -28.09
C ILE A 36 1.47 -5.85 -28.08
N TRP A 37 0.48 -6.06 -28.92
CA TRP A 37 -0.21 -7.34 -29.05
C TRP A 37 0.74 -8.45 -29.51
N ASN A 38 1.53 -8.18 -30.57
CA ASN A 38 2.52 -9.13 -31.07
C ASN A 38 3.56 -9.52 -30.02
N ILE A 39 4.08 -8.51 -29.27
CA ILE A 39 5.08 -8.74 -28.21
C ILE A 39 4.49 -9.58 -27.08
N LEU A 40 3.24 -9.34 -26.66
CA LEU A 40 2.60 -10.10 -25.59
C LEU A 40 2.34 -11.58 -25.95
N TRP A 41 2.11 -11.87 -27.24
CA TRP A 41 1.87 -13.23 -27.72
C TRP A 41 3.13 -13.93 -28.30
N GLY A 42 4.29 -13.30 -28.16
CA GLY A 42 5.56 -13.87 -28.66
C GLY A 42 5.66 -13.90 -30.19
N MET A 43 4.87 -13.08 -30.88
CA MET A 43 4.94 -12.85 -32.33
C MET A 43 5.78 -11.60 -32.62
N ASP A 44 6.92 -11.51 -31.95
CA ASP A 44 7.77 -10.30 -31.91
C ASP A 44 8.86 -10.29 -32.98
N GLU A 45 8.85 -11.22 -33.94
CA GLU A 45 9.74 -11.20 -35.10
C GLU A 45 9.53 -9.91 -35.91
N GLY A 46 10.57 -9.06 -35.92
CA GLY A 46 10.54 -7.74 -36.58
C GLY A 46 10.12 -6.56 -35.71
N GLU A 47 9.70 -6.78 -34.48
CA GLU A 47 9.38 -5.69 -33.56
C GLU A 47 10.63 -5.09 -32.90
N SER A 48 10.58 -3.81 -32.56
CA SER A 48 11.71 -3.10 -31.96
C SER A 48 12.08 -3.72 -30.59
N VAL A 49 13.36 -4.06 -30.40
CA VAL A 49 13.90 -4.54 -29.13
C VAL A 49 13.67 -3.52 -27.99
N ILE A 50 13.63 -2.23 -28.33
CA ILE A 50 13.31 -1.16 -27.38
C ILE A 50 11.88 -1.33 -26.85
N TRP A 51 10.90 -1.59 -27.70
CA TRP A 51 9.50 -1.79 -27.32
C TRP A 51 9.31 -3.05 -26.48
N GLN A 52 9.98 -4.15 -26.84
CA GLN A 52 9.98 -5.39 -26.03
C GLN A 52 10.52 -5.11 -24.62
N ASN A 53 11.63 -4.40 -24.49
CA ASN A 53 12.21 -4.02 -23.21
C ASN A 53 11.27 -3.10 -22.40
N ILE A 54 10.60 -2.12 -23.04
CA ILE A 54 9.63 -1.25 -22.37
C ILE A 54 8.47 -2.06 -21.81
N ILE A 55 7.93 -3.01 -22.57
CA ILE A 55 6.79 -3.81 -22.15
C ILE A 55 7.20 -4.76 -21.02
N TRP A 56 8.23 -5.59 -21.25
CA TRP A 56 8.58 -6.67 -20.32
C TRP A 56 9.37 -6.20 -19.10
N LYS A 57 10.21 -5.16 -19.22
CA LYS A 57 11.06 -4.68 -18.12
C LYS A 57 10.49 -3.45 -17.40
N SER A 58 9.46 -2.78 -17.95
CA SER A 58 8.88 -1.60 -17.33
C SER A 58 7.37 -1.74 -17.13
N ARG A 59 6.57 -1.85 -18.21
CA ARG A 59 5.10 -1.77 -18.11
C ARG A 59 4.48 -2.93 -17.36
N VAL A 60 4.85 -4.16 -17.66
CA VAL A 60 4.33 -5.37 -16.99
C VAL A 60 4.73 -5.39 -15.51
N PRO A 61 6.01 -5.25 -15.14
CA PRO A 61 6.40 -5.22 -13.73
C PRO A 61 5.70 -4.11 -12.95
N GLN A 62 5.60 -2.92 -13.50
CA GLN A 62 4.97 -1.78 -12.85
C GLN A 62 3.47 -2.00 -12.62
N ALA A 63 2.75 -2.54 -13.62
CA ALA A 63 1.32 -2.84 -13.49
C ALA A 63 1.07 -3.96 -12.46
N LEU A 64 1.86 -5.03 -12.48
CA LEU A 64 1.81 -6.10 -11.48
C LEU A 64 2.10 -5.57 -10.07
N THR A 65 3.13 -4.75 -9.92
CA THR A 65 3.48 -4.13 -8.64
C THR A 65 2.35 -3.24 -8.12
N ALA A 66 1.75 -2.41 -8.98
CA ALA A 66 0.62 -1.56 -8.62
C ALA A 66 -0.58 -2.39 -8.13
N MET A 67 -0.94 -3.43 -8.88
CA MET A 67 -2.05 -4.33 -8.56
C MET A 67 -1.85 -4.99 -7.19
N VAL A 68 -0.68 -5.58 -6.95
CA VAL A 68 -0.38 -6.33 -5.74
C VAL A 68 -0.19 -5.40 -4.52
N ALA A 69 0.47 -4.26 -4.71
CA ALA A 69 0.64 -3.25 -3.66
C ALA A 69 -0.69 -2.63 -3.24
N GLY A 70 -1.55 -2.30 -4.21
CA GLY A 70 -2.88 -1.78 -3.94
C GLY A 70 -3.76 -2.76 -3.18
N ALA A 71 -3.74 -4.03 -3.55
CA ALA A 71 -4.41 -5.11 -2.84
C ALA A 71 -3.93 -5.21 -1.37
N GLY A 72 -2.61 -5.21 -1.16
CA GLY A 72 -1.99 -5.31 0.16
C GLY A 72 -2.35 -4.14 1.07
N LEU A 73 -2.26 -2.92 0.57
CA LEU A 73 -2.61 -1.72 1.33
C LEU A 73 -4.10 -1.68 1.69
N ALA A 74 -4.98 -2.05 0.77
CA ALA A 74 -6.42 -2.06 1.01
C ALA A 74 -6.82 -3.12 2.06
N VAL A 75 -6.27 -4.34 1.97
CA VAL A 75 -6.50 -5.40 2.95
C VAL A 75 -5.96 -4.99 4.32
N SER A 76 -4.74 -4.46 4.38
CA SER A 76 -4.15 -3.93 5.61
C SER A 76 -5.01 -2.82 6.23
N GLY A 77 -5.49 -1.90 5.41
CA GLY A 77 -6.38 -0.83 5.84
C GLY A 77 -7.68 -1.34 6.45
N LEU A 78 -8.33 -2.33 5.81
CA LEU A 78 -9.53 -2.97 6.33
C LEU A 78 -9.29 -3.60 7.71
N GLN A 79 -8.18 -4.30 7.87
CA GLN A 79 -7.76 -4.91 9.13
C GLN A 79 -7.55 -3.87 10.23
N MET A 80 -6.81 -2.78 9.94
CA MET A 80 -6.55 -1.71 10.89
C MET A 80 -7.82 -0.97 11.30
N GLN A 81 -8.69 -0.62 10.35
CA GLN A 81 -9.97 0.01 10.64
C GLN A 81 -10.84 -0.83 11.58
N THR A 82 -10.76 -2.15 11.45
CA THR A 82 -11.51 -3.08 12.31
C THR A 82 -10.93 -3.15 13.71
N VAL A 83 -9.60 -3.30 13.85
CA VAL A 83 -8.94 -3.37 15.16
C VAL A 83 -9.11 -2.07 15.95
N PHE A 84 -8.92 -0.92 15.29
CA PHE A 84 -9.07 0.39 15.94
C PHE A 84 -10.52 0.83 16.05
N ARG A 85 -11.49 0.13 15.43
CA ARG A 85 -12.91 0.54 15.33
C ARG A 85 -13.04 1.97 14.86
N ASN A 86 -12.18 2.39 13.97
CA ASN A 86 -12.14 3.73 13.44
C ASN A 86 -12.01 3.66 11.92
N PRO A 87 -12.99 4.15 11.16
CA PRO A 87 -12.93 4.13 9.70
C PRO A 87 -11.79 4.97 9.11
N LEU A 88 -11.22 5.88 9.92
CA LEU A 88 -10.08 6.72 9.53
C LEU A 88 -8.72 6.11 9.92
N ALA A 89 -8.68 4.96 10.57
CA ALA A 89 -7.46 4.27 10.91
C ALA A 89 -6.89 3.59 9.66
N GLY A 90 -6.05 4.31 8.94
CA GLY A 90 -5.27 3.76 7.83
C GLY A 90 -3.95 3.14 8.32
N PRO A 91 -3.28 2.34 7.47
CA PRO A 91 -1.99 1.75 7.81
C PRO A 91 -0.89 2.80 8.04
N SER A 92 -0.95 3.94 7.37
CA SER A 92 -0.04 5.08 7.57
C SER A 92 -0.18 5.73 8.94
N VAL A 93 -1.39 5.72 9.52
CA VAL A 93 -1.67 6.32 10.84
C VAL A 93 -1.08 5.48 11.98
N SER A 94 -0.83 4.20 11.77
CA SER A 94 -0.19 3.33 12.77
C SER A 94 1.31 3.57 12.95
N GLY A 95 1.93 4.49 12.18
CA GLY A 95 3.37 4.79 12.27
C GLY A 95 4.29 3.78 11.58
N ILE A 96 3.77 2.66 11.07
CA ILE A 96 4.58 1.60 10.43
C ILE A 96 5.27 2.12 9.16
N SER A 97 4.55 2.87 8.32
CA SER A 97 5.14 3.52 7.15
C SER A 97 6.20 4.56 7.53
N SER A 98 6.01 5.27 8.65
CA SER A 98 7.03 6.20 9.18
C SER A 98 8.27 5.45 9.66
N GLY A 99 8.11 4.23 10.20
CA GLY A 99 9.21 3.34 10.53
C GLY A 99 10.00 2.92 9.30
N ALA A 100 9.32 2.54 8.21
CA ALA A 100 9.98 2.25 6.94
C ALA A 100 10.76 3.47 6.42
N SER A 101 10.15 4.65 6.49
CA SER A 101 10.78 5.92 6.09
C SER A 101 12.00 6.25 6.96
N LEU A 102 11.95 5.96 8.25
CA LEU A 102 13.08 6.13 9.17
C LEU A 102 14.22 5.18 8.82
N GLY A 103 13.93 3.89 8.58
CA GLY A 103 14.93 2.92 8.14
C GLY A 103 15.59 3.32 6.82
N ALA A 104 14.80 3.75 5.85
CA ALA A 104 15.30 4.30 4.58
C ALA A 104 16.17 5.54 4.79
N ALA A 105 15.75 6.45 5.67
CA ALA A 105 16.50 7.66 6.01
C ALA A 105 17.87 7.35 6.59
N PHE A 106 17.98 6.38 7.49
CA PHE A 106 19.27 5.95 8.03
C PHE A 106 20.23 5.49 6.95
N VAL A 107 19.77 4.72 5.99
CA VAL A 107 20.65 4.21 4.93
C VAL A 107 20.97 5.29 3.89
N VAL A 108 20.00 6.11 3.48
CA VAL A 108 20.22 7.13 2.43
C VAL A 108 20.97 8.34 2.98
N LEU A 109 20.52 8.90 4.11
CA LEU A 109 21.03 10.17 4.63
C LEU A 109 22.32 10.02 5.48
N PHE A 110 22.52 8.84 6.07
CA PHE A 110 23.66 8.60 6.95
C PHE A 110 24.87 7.98 6.23
N SER A 111 24.64 7.25 5.13
CA SER A 111 25.73 6.61 4.37
C SER A 111 26.68 7.61 3.69
N GLY A 112 26.16 8.73 3.21
CA GLY A 112 26.96 9.80 2.62
C GLY A 112 27.84 10.53 3.65
N SER A 113 27.36 10.67 4.88
CA SER A 113 28.05 11.39 5.96
C SER A 113 29.20 10.61 6.61
N ILE A 114 29.15 9.27 6.64
CA ILE A 114 30.17 8.43 7.33
C ILE A 114 31.02 7.60 6.37
N GLY A 115 30.47 7.17 5.25
CA GLY A 115 31.17 6.26 4.32
C GLY A 115 31.71 6.88 3.04
N GLY A 116 31.39 8.15 2.75
CA GLY A 116 31.82 8.83 1.51
C GLY A 116 31.33 8.21 0.21
N ILE A 117 30.51 7.15 0.28
CA ILE A 117 29.96 6.44 -0.88
C ILE A 117 28.44 6.68 -0.91
N ALA A 118 27.98 7.57 -1.79
CA ALA A 118 26.56 7.75 -2.01
C ALA A 118 25.90 6.41 -2.43
N LEU A 119 24.75 6.10 -1.84
CA LEU A 119 24.02 4.86 -2.13
C LEU A 119 23.68 4.70 -3.61
N SER A 120 23.54 5.83 -4.31
CA SER A 120 23.34 5.90 -5.77
C SER A 120 24.47 5.26 -6.59
N ARG A 121 25.67 5.16 -6.01
CA ARG A 121 26.83 4.53 -6.67
C ARG A 121 26.90 3.02 -6.48
N LEU A 122 26.14 2.47 -5.53
CA LEU A 122 26.10 1.03 -5.24
C LEU A 122 25.11 0.25 -6.14
N GLY A 123 24.37 0.92 -7.04
CA GLY A 123 23.44 0.27 -7.97
C GLY A 123 22.48 -0.71 -7.27
N PHE A 124 22.44 -1.95 -7.74
CA PHE A 124 21.56 -3.00 -7.23
C PHE A 124 21.75 -3.31 -5.73
N MET A 125 22.98 -3.28 -5.23
CA MET A 125 23.27 -3.47 -3.79
C MET A 125 22.68 -2.35 -2.94
N GLY A 126 22.71 -1.11 -3.42
CA GLY A 126 22.11 0.03 -2.75
C GLY A 126 20.59 -0.08 -2.64
N GLU A 127 19.94 -0.58 -3.69
CA GLU A 127 18.48 -0.81 -3.67
C GLU A 127 18.08 -1.91 -2.68
N ILE A 128 18.84 -3.00 -2.59
CA ILE A 128 18.61 -4.06 -1.60
C ILE A 128 18.80 -3.52 -0.19
N ALA A 129 19.90 -2.80 0.07
CA ALA A 129 20.19 -2.21 1.38
C ALA A 129 19.05 -1.28 1.84
N LEU A 130 18.58 -0.43 0.93
CA LEU A 130 17.47 0.48 1.19
C LEU A 130 16.16 -0.26 1.51
N THR A 131 15.82 -1.28 0.72
CA THR A 131 14.63 -2.11 0.93
C THR A 131 14.71 -2.83 2.28
N MET A 132 15.84 -3.44 2.60
CA MET A 132 16.05 -4.14 3.87
C MET A 132 16.00 -3.17 5.06
N ALA A 133 16.60 -2.00 4.96
CA ALA A 133 16.54 -0.98 6.00
C ALA A 133 15.10 -0.48 6.22
N ALA A 134 14.34 -0.27 5.17
CA ALA A 134 12.94 0.10 5.27
C ALA A 134 12.09 -1.01 5.94
N ILE A 135 12.33 -2.28 5.60
CA ILE A 135 11.67 -3.42 6.26
C ILE A 135 12.02 -3.45 7.75
N ILE A 136 13.29 -3.35 8.11
CA ILE A 136 13.76 -3.37 9.50
C ILE A 136 13.15 -2.20 10.28
N GLY A 137 13.16 -1.00 9.71
CA GLY A 137 12.55 0.18 10.33
C GLY A 137 11.03 0.01 10.56
N ALA A 138 10.32 -0.51 9.57
CA ALA A 138 8.89 -0.78 9.70
C ALA A 138 8.59 -1.85 10.76
N LEU A 139 9.34 -2.96 10.75
CA LEU A 139 9.18 -4.05 11.71
C LEU A 139 9.55 -3.61 13.13
N SER A 140 10.53 -2.74 13.31
CA SER A 140 10.90 -2.17 14.61
C SER A 140 9.77 -1.33 15.21
N ILE A 141 9.17 -0.44 14.41
CA ILE A 141 8.00 0.34 14.84
C ILE A 141 6.79 -0.56 15.07
N MET A 142 6.56 -1.56 14.22
CA MET A 142 5.50 -2.54 14.42
C MET A 142 5.68 -3.30 15.74
N ALA A 143 6.90 -3.77 16.04
CA ALA A 143 7.20 -4.44 17.30
C ALA A 143 6.95 -3.53 18.51
N LEU A 144 7.30 -2.25 18.42
CA LEU A 144 7.01 -1.26 19.45
C LEU A 144 5.50 -1.09 19.65
N ILE A 145 4.71 -0.96 18.57
CA ILE A 145 3.25 -0.84 18.62
C ILE A 145 2.63 -2.09 19.25
N VAL A 146 3.10 -3.27 18.86
CA VAL A 146 2.68 -4.55 19.41
C VAL A 146 2.97 -4.62 20.91
N TYR A 147 4.17 -4.23 21.34
CA TYR A 147 4.54 -4.18 22.77
C TYR A 147 3.63 -3.23 23.55
N VAL A 148 3.42 -2.03 23.04
CA VAL A 148 2.55 -1.04 23.67
C VAL A 148 1.09 -1.52 23.71
N SER A 149 0.61 -2.18 22.66
CA SER A 149 -0.77 -2.68 22.57
C SER A 149 -1.12 -3.71 23.66
N GLN A 150 -0.11 -4.37 24.23
CA GLN A 150 -0.31 -5.32 25.33
C GLN A 150 -0.46 -4.61 26.69
N LYS A 151 0.09 -3.39 26.82
CA LYS A 151 0.09 -2.63 28.08
C LYS A 151 -1.02 -1.59 28.17
N VAL A 152 -1.50 -1.10 27.02
CA VAL A 152 -2.47 -0.02 26.93
C VAL A 152 -3.87 -0.58 26.70
N HIS A 153 -4.85 -0.04 27.45
CA HIS A 153 -6.25 -0.36 27.27
C HIS A 153 -6.94 0.75 26.46
N GLY A 154 -7.61 0.36 25.37
CA GLY A 154 -8.35 1.28 24.52
C GLY A 154 -7.79 1.43 23.11
N ASN A 155 -8.68 1.37 22.11
CA ASN A 155 -8.31 1.42 20.70
C ASN A 155 -7.85 2.82 20.29
N VAL A 156 -8.46 3.87 20.86
CA VAL A 156 -8.12 5.27 20.56
C VAL A 156 -6.74 5.61 21.10
N THR A 157 -6.42 5.17 22.32
CA THR A 157 -5.09 5.40 22.91
C THR A 157 -3.98 4.76 22.09
N LEU A 158 -4.19 3.52 21.62
CA LEU A 158 -3.22 2.84 20.76
C LEU A 158 -3.03 3.57 19.42
N LEU A 159 -4.11 4.10 18.84
CA LEU A 159 -4.05 4.90 17.61
C LEU A 159 -3.24 6.19 17.83
N ILE A 160 -3.49 6.91 18.93
CA ILE A 160 -2.75 8.13 19.28
C ILE A 160 -1.26 7.83 19.44
N ILE A 161 -0.91 6.74 20.13
CA ILE A 161 0.49 6.33 20.31
C ILE A 161 1.13 6.03 18.96
N GLY A 162 0.46 5.34 18.04
CA GLY A 162 0.96 5.10 16.68
C GLY A 162 1.28 6.41 15.94
N VAL A 163 0.38 7.39 16.04
CA VAL A 163 0.60 8.74 15.46
C VAL A 163 1.80 9.44 16.10
N MET A 164 1.92 9.40 17.43
CA MET A 164 3.05 10.01 18.15
C MET A 164 4.40 9.37 17.78
N ILE A 165 4.44 8.05 17.64
CA ILE A 165 5.62 7.34 17.15
C ILE A 165 5.99 7.83 15.73
N GLY A 166 4.99 8.03 14.86
CA GLY A 166 5.19 8.60 13.54
C GLY A 166 5.81 10.01 13.59
N TYR A 167 5.35 10.86 14.50
CA TYR A 167 5.95 12.21 14.69
C TYR A 167 7.40 12.13 15.19
N VAL A 168 7.71 11.26 16.13
CA VAL A 168 9.08 11.04 16.60
C VAL A 168 9.98 10.55 15.46
N ALA A 169 9.51 9.58 14.65
CA ALA A 169 10.26 9.12 13.49
C ALA A 169 10.53 10.26 12.50
N ASN A 170 9.52 11.08 12.20
CA ASN A 170 9.69 12.24 11.31
C ASN A 170 10.63 13.30 11.88
N ALA A 171 10.64 13.52 13.19
CA ALA A 171 11.59 14.43 13.85
C ALA A 171 13.04 13.95 13.69
N VAL A 172 13.28 12.62 13.89
CA VAL A 172 14.60 12.02 13.66
C VAL A 172 15.02 12.16 12.20
N ILE A 173 14.11 11.90 11.25
CA ILE A 173 14.35 12.10 9.81
C ILE A 173 14.73 13.57 9.52
N GLY A 174 14.05 14.53 10.16
CA GLY A 174 14.37 15.95 10.04
C GLY A 174 15.79 16.28 10.48
N VAL A 175 16.24 15.71 11.61
CA VAL A 175 17.62 15.85 12.10
C VAL A 175 18.63 15.23 11.13
N LEU A 176 18.34 14.02 10.61
CA LEU A 176 19.21 13.38 9.63
C LEU A 176 19.36 14.21 8.36
N LYS A 177 18.26 14.78 7.84
CA LYS A 177 18.28 15.68 6.68
C LYS A 177 19.13 16.94 6.90
N PHE A 178 19.08 17.50 8.11
CA PHE A 178 19.85 18.71 8.44
C PHE A 178 21.37 18.50 8.31
N PHE A 179 21.86 17.30 8.63
CA PHE A 179 23.28 16.97 8.54
C PHE A 179 23.69 16.29 7.22
N SER A 180 22.75 16.07 6.30
CA SER A 180 23.00 15.33 5.04
C SER A 180 23.32 16.28 3.89
N VAL A 181 24.00 15.75 2.88
CA VAL A 181 24.31 16.47 1.62
C VAL A 181 23.05 16.52 0.72
N GLU A 182 23.00 17.50 -0.17
CA GLU A 182 21.84 17.77 -1.03
C GLU A 182 21.45 16.55 -1.90
N GLU A 183 22.42 15.83 -2.43
CA GLU A 183 22.19 14.64 -3.28
C GLU A 183 21.43 13.54 -2.51
N ASP A 184 21.80 13.28 -1.26
CA ASP A 184 21.16 12.28 -0.42
C ASP A 184 19.75 12.72 0.00
N ILE A 185 19.56 14.00 0.30
CA ILE A 185 18.24 14.57 0.58
C ILE A 185 17.33 14.40 -0.63
N ARG A 186 17.84 14.71 -1.84
CA ARG A 186 17.09 14.54 -3.08
C ARG A 186 16.71 13.07 -3.33
N ALA A 187 17.66 12.14 -3.14
CA ALA A 187 17.41 10.71 -3.28
C ALA A 187 16.34 10.22 -2.30
N TYR A 188 16.41 10.65 -1.03
CA TYR A 188 15.41 10.33 -0.02
C TYR A 188 14.03 10.90 -0.36
N VAL A 189 13.96 12.15 -0.82
CA VAL A 189 12.69 12.79 -1.22
C VAL A 189 12.05 12.04 -2.38
N ILE A 190 12.82 11.70 -3.42
CA ILE A 190 12.33 10.91 -4.58
C ILE A 190 11.81 9.54 -4.11
N TRP A 191 12.51 8.87 -3.18
CA TRP A 191 12.03 7.62 -2.60
C TRP A 191 10.70 7.82 -1.86
N GLY A 192 10.57 8.90 -1.09
CA GLY A 192 9.38 9.24 -0.31
C GLY A 192 8.15 9.62 -1.14
N LEU A 193 8.32 9.96 -2.42
CA LEU A 193 7.22 10.22 -3.34
C LEU A 193 6.44 8.96 -3.73
N GLY A 194 7.01 7.78 -3.49
CA GLY A 194 6.43 6.49 -3.85
C GLY A 194 6.36 6.24 -5.36
N SER A 195 6.66 5.02 -5.78
CA SER A 195 6.61 4.65 -7.20
C SER A 195 6.45 3.14 -7.37
N PHE A 196 5.56 2.73 -8.26
CA PHE A 196 5.47 1.33 -8.66
C PHE A 196 6.52 0.95 -9.71
N ALA A 197 7.08 1.93 -10.44
CA ALA A 197 8.13 1.72 -11.44
C ALA A 197 9.48 1.33 -10.83
N ARG A 198 9.66 1.55 -9.54
CA ARG A 198 10.90 1.23 -8.83
C ARG A 198 11.14 -0.28 -8.71
N VAL A 199 10.07 -1.05 -8.68
CA VAL A 199 10.11 -2.51 -8.51
C VAL A 199 10.17 -3.16 -9.89
N SER A 200 11.36 -3.54 -10.33
CA SER A 200 11.58 -4.13 -11.66
C SER A 200 12.40 -5.42 -11.56
N GLY A 201 12.41 -6.21 -12.62
CA GLY A 201 13.21 -7.42 -12.72
C GLY A 201 13.00 -8.41 -11.58
N ASN A 202 14.10 -8.89 -10.99
CA ASN A 202 14.06 -9.89 -9.91
C ASN A 202 13.37 -9.38 -8.63
N GLN A 203 13.45 -8.07 -8.36
CA GLN A 203 12.78 -7.49 -7.18
C GLN A 203 11.25 -7.61 -7.28
N MET A 204 10.69 -7.42 -8.48
CA MET A 204 9.26 -7.60 -8.72
C MET A 204 8.83 -9.04 -8.44
N MET A 205 9.60 -10.02 -8.91
CA MET A 205 9.27 -11.44 -8.66
C MET A 205 9.29 -11.74 -7.16
N VAL A 206 10.30 -11.30 -6.43
CA VAL A 206 10.39 -11.48 -4.97
C VAL A 206 9.22 -10.80 -4.27
N PHE A 207 8.91 -9.55 -4.62
CA PHE A 207 7.79 -8.81 -4.07
C PHE A 207 6.45 -9.54 -4.29
N VAL A 208 6.18 -9.96 -5.52
CA VAL A 208 4.95 -10.68 -5.87
C VAL A 208 4.86 -12.03 -5.14
N CYS A 209 5.96 -12.80 -5.05
CA CYS A 209 5.99 -14.07 -4.32
C CYS A 209 5.69 -13.86 -2.82
N ILE A 210 6.30 -12.87 -2.18
CA ILE A 210 6.03 -12.55 -0.78
C ILE A 210 4.55 -12.19 -0.58
N MET A 211 4.02 -11.32 -1.43
CA MET A 211 2.62 -10.89 -1.33
C MET A 211 1.63 -12.00 -1.68
N ALA A 212 1.99 -12.91 -2.58
CA ALA A 212 1.19 -14.10 -2.91
C ALA A 212 1.03 -15.06 -1.70
N VAL A 213 1.94 -15.01 -0.74
CA VAL A 213 1.82 -15.73 0.53
C VAL A 213 1.05 -14.90 1.57
N LEU A 214 1.40 -13.61 1.73
CA LEU A 214 0.83 -12.76 2.78
C LEU A 214 -0.65 -12.43 2.56
N LEU A 215 -1.07 -12.21 1.31
CA LEU A 215 -2.48 -11.90 1.02
C LEU A 215 -3.41 -13.06 1.39
N PRO A 216 -3.20 -14.31 0.95
CA PRO A 216 -4.01 -15.44 1.40
C PRO A 216 -3.96 -15.65 2.92
N LEU A 217 -2.78 -15.48 3.55
CA LEU A 217 -2.65 -15.59 5.00
C LEU A 217 -3.57 -14.60 5.74
N SER A 218 -3.77 -13.41 5.18
CA SER A 218 -4.66 -12.40 5.75
C SER A 218 -6.13 -12.87 5.81
N PHE A 219 -6.56 -13.73 4.89
CA PHE A 219 -7.92 -14.27 4.86
C PHE A 219 -8.22 -15.23 6.03
N LEU A 220 -7.20 -15.83 6.64
CA LEU A 220 -7.37 -16.64 7.85
C LEU A 220 -7.91 -15.82 9.03
N LEU A 221 -7.72 -14.50 9.01
CA LEU A 221 -8.16 -13.58 10.05
C LEU A 221 -9.64 -13.15 9.91
N ILE A 222 -10.36 -13.55 8.87
CA ILE A 222 -11.74 -13.14 8.62
C ILE A 222 -12.65 -13.42 9.82
N LYS A 223 -12.57 -14.62 10.41
CA LYS A 223 -13.37 -14.97 11.59
C LYS A 223 -13.04 -14.08 12.78
N THR A 224 -11.76 -13.86 13.03
CA THR A 224 -11.25 -13.00 14.10
C THR A 224 -11.73 -11.55 13.92
N LEU A 225 -11.66 -11.01 12.70
CA LEU A 225 -12.12 -9.67 12.38
C LEU A 225 -13.63 -9.52 12.58
N ASN A 226 -14.43 -10.49 12.15
CA ASN A 226 -15.87 -10.48 12.35
C ASN A 226 -16.26 -10.53 13.84
N LEU A 227 -15.54 -11.31 14.65
CA LEU A 227 -15.74 -11.34 16.09
C LEU A 227 -15.37 -10.00 16.76
N LEU A 228 -14.28 -9.36 16.33
CA LEU A 228 -13.87 -8.05 16.85
C LEU A 228 -14.89 -6.93 16.54
N LEU A 229 -15.66 -7.03 15.47
CA LEU A 229 -16.74 -6.08 15.17
C LEU A 229 -17.86 -6.08 16.24
N LEU A 230 -18.14 -7.25 16.85
CA LEU A 230 -19.22 -7.40 17.84
C LEU A 230 -18.92 -6.70 19.18
N GLY A 231 -17.68 -6.28 19.36
CA GLY A 231 -17.23 -5.68 20.62
C GLY A 231 -16.40 -6.64 21.46
N ASP A 232 -15.49 -6.07 22.26
CA ASP A 232 -14.52 -6.87 23.04
C ASP A 232 -15.19 -7.78 24.07
N ALA A 233 -16.23 -7.28 24.75
CA ALA A 233 -16.96 -8.06 25.75
C ALA A 233 -17.65 -9.26 25.10
N TYR A 234 -18.35 -9.01 23.99
CA TYR A 234 -19.09 -10.06 23.27
C TYR A 234 -18.14 -11.09 22.63
N ALA A 235 -17.08 -10.59 21.98
CA ALA A 235 -16.07 -11.46 21.37
C ALA A 235 -15.37 -12.37 22.40
N ARG A 236 -15.13 -11.85 23.63
CA ARG A 236 -14.55 -12.62 24.73
C ARG A 236 -15.48 -13.72 25.20
N ASN A 237 -16.79 -13.44 25.31
CA ASN A 237 -17.81 -14.44 25.69
C ASN A 237 -17.92 -15.56 24.63
N LEU A 238 -17.59 -15.26 23.37
CA LEU A 238 -17.50 -16.25 22.30
C LEU A 238 -16.13 -16.99 22.25
N GLY A 239 -15.30 -16.82 23.28
CA GLY A 239 -14.01 -17.54 23.42
C GLY A 239 -12.84 -16.88 22.72
N LEU A 240 -12.98 -15.65 22.17
CA LEU A 240 -11.87 -14.98 21.50
C LEU A 240 -10.90 -14.37 22.53
N ASN A 241 -9.62 -14.73 22.44
CA ASN A 241 -8.57 -14.02 23.17
C ASN A 241 -8.26 -12.69 22.46
N ILE A 242 -8.82 -11.59 22.98
CA ILE A 242 -8.74 -10.27 22.38
C ILE A 242 -7.28 -9.80 22.19
N LYS A 243 -6.41 -10.05 23.17
CA LYS A 243 -4.98 -9.65 23.09
C LYS A 243 -4.28 -10.35 21.92
N ARG A 244 -4.46 -11.67 21.82
CA ARG A 244 -3.87 -12.46 20.71
C ARG A 244 -4.48 -12.08 19.37
N ALA A 245 -5.77 -11.89 19.32
CA ALA A 245 -6.48 -11.49 18.10
C ALA A 245 -5.99 -10.15 17.56
N ARG A 246 -5.88 -9.13 18.41
CA ARG A 246 -5.33 -7.82 18.04
C ARG A 246 -3.88 -7.93 17.58
N LEU A 247 -3.06 -8.68 18.32
CA LEU A 247 -1.66 -8.92 17.94
C LEU A 247 -1.55 -9.52 16.54
N GLN A 248 -2.30 -10.57 16.26
CA GLN A 248 -2.28 -11.24 14.95
C GLN A 248 -2.71 -10.32 13.81
N VAL A 249 -3.77 -9.52 14.02
CA VAL A 249 -4.25 -8.59 12.99
C VAL A 249 -3.28 -7.45 12.77
N ILE A 250 -2.72 -6.84 13.83
CA ILE A 250 -1.72 -5.76 13.73
C ILE A 250 -0.45 -6.27 13.05
N ALA A 251 0.02 -7.47 13.42
CA ALA A 251 1.21 -8.07 12.82
C ALA A 251 1.00 -8.36 11.32
N CYS A 252 -0.11 -9.01 10.96
CA CYS A 252 -0.42 -9.30 9.56
C CYS A 252 -0.53 -8.03 8.72
N SER A 253 -1.33 -7.07 9.19
CA SER A 253 -1.50 -5.77 8.54
C SER A 253 -0.19 -5.00 8.46
N GLY A 254 0.60 -5.00 9.54
CA GLY A 254 1.88 -4.30 9.62
C GLY A 254 2.91 -4.87 8.64
N VAL A 255 2.99 -6.19 8.51
CA VAL A 255 3.90 -6.83 7.54
C VAL A 255 3.48 -6.49 6.10
N LEU A 256 2.18 -6.52 5.77
CA LEU A 256 1.70 -6.10 4.45
C LEU A 256 2.15 -4.67 4.11
N VAL A 257 1.97 -3.73 5.05
CA VAL A 257 2.39 -2.33 4.86
C VAL A 257 3.92 -2.21 4.78
N ALA A 258 4.64 -2.90 5.65
CA ALA A 258 6.11 -2.87 5.68
C ALA A 258 6.70 -3.29 4.32
N ILE A 259 6.22 -4.41 3.76
CA ILE A 259 6.68 -4.91 2.47
C ILE A 259 6.31 -3.94 1.35
N VAL A 260 5.05 -3.48 1.27
CA VAL A 260 4.66 -2.54 0.21
C VAL A 260 5.46 -1.23 0.32
N THR A 261 5.60 -0.67 1.52
CA THR A 261 6.35 0.58 1.71
C THR A 261 7.83 0.44 1.41
N ALA A 262 8.44 -0.69 1.75
CA ALA A 262 9.86 -0.94 1.48
C ALA A 262 10.16 -1.01 -0.03
N TYR A 263 9.30 -1.65 -0.80
CA TYR A 263 9.49 -1.80 -2.24
C TYR A 263 9.01 -0.58 -3.04
N CYS A 264 7.84 -0.03 -2.71
CA CYS A 264 7.20 1.02 -3.50
C CYS A 264 7.38 2.43 -2.92
N GLY A 265 7.98 2.57 -1.73
CA GLY A 265 7.93 3.79 -0.95
C GLY A 265 6.58 3.97 -0.22
N PRO A 266 6.43 5.02 0.60
CA PRO A 266 5.19 5.28 1.31
C PRO A 266 4.08 5.69 0.34
N ILE A 267 2.97 4.93 0.36
CA ILE A 267 1.76 5.20 -0.43
C ILE A 267 0.59 5.40 0.53
N SER A 268 -0.02 6.56 0.45
CA SER A 268 -1.12 6.97 1.32
C SER A 268 -2.48 6.73 0.68
N PHE A 269 -3.54 6.86 1.48
CA PHE A 269 -4.96 6.85 1.09
C PHE A 269 -5.52 5.53 0.56
N LEU A 270 -4.79 4.67 -0.14
CA LEU A 270 -5.33 3.41 -0.64
C LEU A 270 -5.92 2.54 0.48
N GLY A 271 -5.16 2.35 1.57
CA GLY A 271 -5.62 1.57 2.72
C GLY A 271 -6.75 2.23 3.52
N LEU A 272 -6.96 3.53 3.33
CA LEU A 272 -8.03 4.25 4.01
C LEU A 272 -9.29 4.34 3.16
N ALA A 273 -9.16 4.74 1.90
CA ALA A 273 -10.28 5.01 1.01
C ALA A 273 -10.98 3.73 0.53
N VAL A 274 -10.20 2.70 0.14
CA VAL A 274 -10.75 1.50 -0.48
C VAL A 274 -11.69 0.71 0.42
N PRO A 275 -11.33 0.35 1.69
CA PRO A 275 -12.26 -0.36 2.56
C PRO A 275 -13.53 0.44 2.83
N HIS A 276 -13.41 1.76 2.84
CA HIS A 276 -14.54 2.65 3.05
C HIS A 276 -15.49 2.65 1.85
N LEU A 277 -14.96 2.74 0.64
CA LEU A 277 -15.73 2.58 -0.61
C LEU A 277 -16.44 1.23 -0.64
N CYS A 278 -15.73 0.14 -0.31
CA CYS A 278 -16.30 -1.19 -0.30
C CYS A 278 -17.48 -1.31 0.67
N ARG A 279 -17.37 -0.78 1.90
CA ARG A 279 -18.50 -0.75 2.84
C ARG A 279 -19.71 0.01 2.27
N GLY A 280 -19.48 1.13 1.59
CA GLY A 280 -20.53 1.93 0.95
C GLY A 280 -21.22 1.20 -0.20
N ILE A 281 -20.45 0.54 -1.05
CA ILE A 281 -20.95 -0.19 -2.24
C ILE A 281 -21.69 -1.48 -1.84
N PHE A 282 -21.05 -2.31 -1.01
CA PHE A 282 -21.59 -3.62 -0.62
C PHE A 282 -22.60 -3.52 0.53
N ARG A 283 -22.66 -2.38 1.23
CA ARG A 283 -23.54 -2.16 2.39
C ARG A 283 -23.48 -3.29 3.41
N SER A 284 -22.27 -3.79 3.66
CA SER A 284 -21.99 -4.90 4.56
C SER A 284 -20.78 -4.57 5.44
N SER A 285 -20.77 -5.14 6.65
CA SER A 285 -19.60 -5.13 7.53
C SER A 285 -18.94 -6.51 7.63
N ASP A 286 -19.47 -7.53 6.96
CA ASP A 286 -18.92 -8.88 6.99
C ASP A 286 -17.62 -8.95 6.20
N HIS A 287 -16.54 -9.35 6.87
CA HIS A 287 -15.21 -9.49 6.26
C HIS A 287 -15.13 -10.61 5.21
N ARG A 288 -16.07 -11.55 5.18
CA ARG A 288 -16.18 -12.54 4.10
C ARG A 288 -16.44 -11.88 2.74
N ILE A 289 -17.14 -10.74 2.75
CA ILE A 289 -17.44 -9.94 1.56
C ILE A 289 -16.40 -8.83 1.41
N LEU A 290 -16.10 -8.11 2.50
CA LEU A 290 -15.25 -6.92 2.45
C LEU A 290 -13.79 -7.23 2.17
N MET A 291 -13.26 -8.38 2.62
CA MET A 291 -11.86 -8.75 2.39
C MET A 291 -11.56 -8.95 0.91
N PRO A 292 -12.26 -9.84 0.17
CA PRO A 292 -12.06 -9.98 -1.27
C PRO A 292 -12.44 -8.72 -2.04
N ALA A 293 -13.50 -8.01 -1.65
CA ALA A 293 -13.89 -6.75 -2.27
C ALA A 293 -12.81 -5.67 -2.13
N SER A 294 -12.21 -5.53 -0.92
CA SER A 294 -11.13 -4.56 -0.69
C SER A 294 -9.86 -4.94 -1.42
N LEU A 295 -9.52 -6.22 -1.50
CA LEU A 295 -8.38 -6.70 -2.28
C LEU A 295 -8.52 -6.30 -3.76
N LEU A 296 -9.66 -6.63 -4.37
CA LEU A 296 -9.90 -6.33 -5.79
C LEU A 296 -10.02 -4.82 -6.04
N ALA A 297 -10.77 -4.09 -5.22
CA ALA A 297 -10.91 -2.65 -5.36
C ALA A 297 -9.58 -1.91 -5.13
N GLY A 298 -8.74 -2.39 -4.21
CA GLY A 298 -7.40 -1.87 -3.99
C GLY A 298 -6.49 -2.05 -5.18
N ALA A 299 -6.50 -3.24 -5.78
CA ALA A 299 -5.79 -3.54 -7.01
C ALA A 299 -6.25 -2.62 -8.17
N ALA A 300 -7.56 -2.50 -8.37
CA ALA A 300 -8.13 -1.66 -9.43
C ALA A 300 -7.78 -0.18 -9.23
N LEU A 301 -7.93 0.34 -8.00
CA LEU A 301 -7.63 1.75 -7.72
C LEU A 301 -6.13 2.07 -7.87
N ALA A 302 -5.25 1.16 -7.44
CA ALA A 302 -3.81 1.33 -7.64
C ALA A 302 -3.41 1.33 -9.12
N LEU A 303 -4.00 0.43 -9.92
CA LEU A 303 -3.81 0.42 -11.38
C LEU A 303 -4.32 1.71 -12.03
N LEU A 304 -5.46 2.23 -11.59
CA LEU A 304 -5.99 3.52 -12.07
C LEU A 304 -5.04 4.67 -11.70
N CYS A 305 -4.56 4.73 -10.46
CA CYS A 305 -3.60 5.74 -10.03
C CYS A 305 -2.28 5.65 -10.79
N ASN A 306 -1.81 4.43 -11.07
CA ASN A 306 -0.60 4.21 -11.87
C ASN A 306 -0.79 4.68 -13.32
N LEU A 307 -1.95 4.44 -13.90
CA LEU A 307 -2.31 4.91 -15.24
C LEU A 307 -2.32 6.45 -15.31
N ILE A 308 -2.95 7.11 -14.33
CA ILE A 308 -2.98 8.58 -14.22
C ILE A 308 -1.56 9.13 -14.04
N ALA A 309 -0.72 8.48 -13.24
CA ALA A 309 0.66 8.91 -12.98
C ALA A 309 1.55 8.87 -14.24
N ARG A 310 1.16 8.12 -15.26
CA ARG A 310 1.93 7.89 -16.50
C ARG A 310 1.21 8.39 -17.76
N MET A 311 0.25 9.28 -17.61
CA MET A 311 -0.51 9.80 -18.77
C MET A 311 0.44 10.36 -19.83
N PRO A 312 0.17 10.09 -21.12
CA PRO A 312 0.93 10.67 -22.22
C PRO A 312 0.83 12.20 -22.19
N GLY A 313 1.91 12.88 -22.58
CA GLY A 313 1.97 14.36 -22.61
C GLY A 313 2.71 15.01 -21.44
N PHE A 314 3.14 14.24 -20.44
CA PHE A 314 4.02 14.71 -19.37
C PHE A 314 5.41 14.10 -19.52
N GLU A 315 6.44 14.94 -19.51
CA GLU A 315 7.83 14.48 -19.39
C GLU A 315 8.04 13.96 -17.96
N GLY A 316 8.07 12.62 -17.80
CA GLY A 316 8.22 11.95 -16.53
C GLY A 316 6.91 11.39 -15.95
N ALA A 317 7.03 10.61 -14.88
CA ALA A 317 5.87 10.07 -14.15
C ALA A 317 5.55 10.94 -12.94
N LEU A 318 4.26 11.22 -12.74
CA LEU A 318 3.79 11.90 -11.52
C LEU A 318 4.06 11.01 -10.28
N PRO A 319 4.34 11.61 -9.12
CA PRO A 319 4.48 10.86 -7.87
C PRO A 319 3.19 10.09 -7.55
N VAL A 320 3.30 8.78 -7.38
CA VAL A 320 2.13 7.92 -7.12
C VAL A 320 1.42 8.34 -5.83
N ASN A 321 2.15 8.70 -4.80
CA ASN A 321 1.58 9.15 -3.53
C ASN A 321 0.72 10.43 -3.70
N SER A 322 1.12 11.35 -4.56
CA SER A 322 0.32 12.54 -4.87
C SER A 322 -0.96 12.20 -5.62
N VAL A 323 -0.89 11.30 -6.60
CA VAL A 323 -2.06 10.84 -7.35
C VAL A 323 -3.04 10.09 -6.43
N THR A 324 -2.54 9.19 -5.58
CA THR A 324 -3.39 8.46 -4.63
C THR A 324 -4.04 9.38 -3.60
N ALA A 325 -3.34 10.46 -3.19
CA ALA A 325 -3.90 11.48 -2.30
C ALA A 325 -5.01 12.28 -2.99
N LEU A 326 -4.79 12.74 -4.23
CA LEU A 326 -5.77 13.49 -5.00
C LEU A 326 -7.06 12.70 -5.27
N VAL A 327 -6.94 11.40 -5.51
CA VAL A 327 -8.09 10.51 -5.74
C VAL A 327 -8.73 10.09 -4.41
N GLY A 328 -7.91 9.74 -3.41
CA GLY A 328 -8.38 9.17 -2.16
C GLY A 328 -8.99 10.17 -1.18
N ALA A 329 -8.44 11.39 -1.09
CA ALA A 329 -8.94 12.39 -0.14
C ALA A 329 -10.38 12.83 -0.44
N PRO A 330 -10.79 13.16 -1.67
CA PRO A 330 -12.20 13.46 -1.98
C PRO A 330 -13.15 12.32 -1.65
N VAL A 331 -12.73 11.08 -1.89
CA VAL A 331 -13.52 9.89 -1.56
C VAL A 331 -13.80 9.83 -0.05
N VAL A 332 -12.78 9.99 0.78
CA VAL A 332 -12.92 9.96 2.24
C VAL A 332 -13.83 11.09 2.72
N VAL A 333 -13.63 12.30 2.21
CA VAL A 333 -14.44 13.48 2.56
C VAL A 333 -15.91 13.27 2.19
N SER A 334 -16.19 12.79 0.98
CA SER A 334 -17.57 12.58 0.50
C SER A 334 -18.34 11.59 1.38
N VAL A 335 -17.67 10.58 1.90
CA VAL A 335 -18.28 9.58 2.75
C VAL A 335 -18.56 10.11 4.14
N LEU A 336 -17.66 10.92 4.71
CA LEU A 336 -17.87 11.57 6.01
C LEU A 336 -19.10 12.49 5.98
N PHE A 337 -19.25 13.29 4.91
CA PHE A 337 -20.42 14.13 4.74
C PHE A 337 -21.73 13.33 4.61
N LYS A 338 -21.72 12.23 3.88
CA LYS A 338 -22.89 11.38 3.70
C LYS A 338 -23.34 10.73 5.02
N LYS A 339 -22.41 10.31 5.87
CA LYS A 339 -22.70 9.74 7.20
C LYS A 339 -23.36 10.79 8.08
N ARG A 340 -22.81 12.01 8.18
CA ARG A 340 -23.36 13.09 8.99
C ARG A 340 -24.80 13.47 8.58
N ARG A 341 -25.09 13.43 7.28
CA ARG A 341 -26.44 13.74 6.77
C ARG A 341 -27.47 12.67 7.18
N ASN A 342 -27.07 11.41 7.25
CA ASN A 342 -27.97 10.33 7.71
C ASN A 342 -28.21 10.41 9.23
N ASP A 343 -27.16 10.73 10.02
CA ASP A 343 -27.25 10.88 11.48
C ASP A 343 -28.10 12.12 11.90
N MET A 344 -28.29 13.11 11.00
CA MET A 344 -29.15 14.28 11.25
C MET A 344 -30.59 14.09 10.75
N SER A 345 -30.87 13.00 10.05
CA SER A 345 -32.22 12.67 9.52
C SER A 345 -32.93 11.59 10.34
N GLU A 346 -32.29 11.06 11.38
CA GLU A 346 -32.87 10.22 12.45
C GLU A 346 -33.09 11.06 13.71
#